data_6cb72fb7c812be9845326534a07076ed
#
_entry.id   6cb72fb7c812be9845326534a07076ed
#
_cell.length_a   1.000
_cell.length_b   1.000
_cell.length_c   1.000
_cell.angle_alpha   90.00
_cell.angle_beta   90.00
_cell.angle_gamma   90.00
#
_symmetry.space_group_name_H-M   'P 1'
#
loop_
_entity.id
_entity.type
_entity.pdbx_description
1 polymer ?
#
loop_
_entity_poly.entity_id
_entity_poly.type
_entity_poly.pdbx_seq_one_letter_code
_entity_poly.pdbx_strand_id
1 'polypeptide(L)'
;MIIEQMSIAVPSGQRQHMASALGSFVGPTQVQPGCLSCQLYQSWSDPDELRLESRWLEESDLIRYLKSSSYKQVLLLMELSSTPPKVEFFVVVEAHGLELVEAARPQLE
;
A
#
# COMPACT_ATOMS: atom_id res chain seq x y z
N MET A 1 -6.53 13.03 3.26
CA MET A 1 -5.56 11.95 3.05
C MET A 1 -6.18 10.85 2.20
N ILE A 2 -5.44 10.32 1.27
CA ILE A 2 -5.89 9.20 0.45
C ILE A 2 -4.94 8.02 0.66
N ILE A 3 -5.48 6.83 0.83
CA ILE A 3 -4.71 5.59 0.96
C ILE A 3 -4.94 4.75 -0.29
N GLU A 4 -3.85 4.34 -0.94
CA GLU A 4 -3.88 3.33 -1.98
C GLU A 4 -3.43 2.00 -1.38
N GLN A 5 -4.18 0.93 -1.64
CA GLN A 5 -3.77 -0.43 -1.30
C GLN A 5 -3.80 -1.28 -2.56
N MET A 6 -2.65 -1.82 -2.93
CA MET A 6 -2.51 -2.73 -4.07
C MET A 6 -2.08 -4.09 -3.54
N SER A 7 -2.86 -5.13 -3.84
CA SER A 7 -2.59 -6.49 -3.40
C SER A 7 -2.43 -7.42 -4.60
N ILE A 8 -1.46 -8.32 -4.52
CA ILE A 8 -1.22 -9.36 -5.51
C ILE A 8 -1.07 -10.71 -4.83
N ALA A 9 -1.40 -11.78 -5.55
CA ALA A 9 -1.07 -13.14 -5.18
C ALA A 9 0.18 -13.56 -5.96
N VAL A 10 1.26 -13.86 -5.25
CA VAL A 10 2.54 -14.20 -5.88
C VAL A 10 2.49 -15.64 -6.38
N PRO A 11 2.92 -15.92 -7.62
CA PRO A 11 3.04 -17.28 -8.13
C PRO A 11 3.97 -18.13 -7.25
N SER A 12 3.69 -19.42 -7.17
CA SER A 12 4.47 -20.37 -6.38
C SER A 12 5.97 -20.28 -6.69
N GLY A 13 6.78 -20.18 -5.64
CA GLY A 13 8.24 -20.10 -5.76
C GLY A 13 8.77 -18.70 -6.11
N GLN A 14 7.92 -17.70 -6.27
CA GLN A 14 8.33 -16.35 -6.70
C GLN A 14 8.25 -15.30 -5.58
N ARG A 15 7.92 -15.71 -4.35
CA ARG A 15 7.69 -14.79 -3.23
C ARG A 15 8.86 -13.84 -3.00
N GLN A 16 10.06 -14.37 -2.82
CA GLN A 16 11.22 -13.55 -2.50
C GLN A 16 11.57 -12.62 -3.65
N HIS A 17 11.52 -13.10 -4.87
CA HIS A 17 11.79 -12.30 -6.07
C HIS A 17 10.79 -11.15 -6.20
N MET A 18 9.50 -11.45 -6.06
CA MET A 18 8.44 -10.46 -6.18
C MET A 18 8.47 -9.44 -5.02
N ALA A 19 8.72 -9.90 -3.80
CA ALA A 19 8.85 -9.03 -2.64
C ALA A 19 10.03 -8.06 -2.81
N SER A 20 11.16 -8.54 -3.34
CA SER A 20 12.31 -7.70 -3.64
C SER A 20 11.99 -6.67 -4.72
N ALA A 21 11.30 -7.08 -5.78
CA ALA A 21 10.92 -6.18 -6.87
C ALA A 21 9.95 -5.09 -6.39
N LEU A 22 8.88 -5.45 -5.68
CA LEU A 22 7.95 -4.48 -5.12
C LEU A 22 8.60 -3.60 -4.05
N GLY A 23 9.43 -4.20 -3.19
CA GLY A 23 10.15 -3.47 -2.15
C GLY A 23 11.05 -2.38 -2.69
N SER A 24 11.57 -2.54 -3.91
CA SER A 24 12.41 -1.53 -4.56
C SER A 24 11.68 -0.23 -4.85
N PHE A 25 10.33 -0.23 -4.87
CA PHE A 25 9.54 0.98 -5.10
C PHE A 25 9.22 1.74 -3.81
N VAL A 26 9.41 1.13 -2.63
CA VAL A 26 9.04 1.76 -1.36
C VAL A 26 9.81 3.06 -1.13
N GLY A 27 11.14 3.02 -1.19
CA GLY A 27 11.98 4.20 -0.98
C GLY A 27 11.69 5.32 -1.97
N PRO A 28 11.75 5.06 -3.30
CA PRO A 28 11.43 6.08 -4.30
C PRO A 28 10.03 6.67 -4.17
N THR A 29 9.04 5.89 -3.75
CA THR A 29 7.68 6.39 -3.54
C THR A 29 7.60 7.29 -2.32
N GLN A 30 8.31 6.94 -1.23
CA GLN A 30 8.32 7.74 0.00
C GLN A 30 8.80 9.18 -0.21
N VAL A 31 9.65 9.41 -1.20
CA VAL A 31 10.20 10.75 -1.48
C VAL A 31 9.41 11.52 -2.53
N GLN A 32 8.33 10.96 -3.06
CA GLN A 32 7.44 11.67 -3.99
C GLN A 32 6.71 12.81 -3.26
N PRO A 33 6.49 13.95 -3.94
CA PRO A 33 5.76 15.05 -3.33
C PRO A 33 4.39 14.63 -2.83
N GLY A 34 4.07 14.97 -1.59
CA GLY A 34 2.79 14.64 -0.96
C GLY A 34 2.64 13.21 -0.47
N CYS A 35 3.66 12.37 -0.63
CA CYS A 35 3.65 11.03 -0.06
C CYS A 35 3.85 11.10 1.45
N LEU A 36 2.88 10.59 2.22
CA LEU A 36 2.94 10.53 3.66
C LEU A 36 3.61 9.25 4.15
N SER A 37 3.41 8.15 3.44
CA SER A 37 4.05 6.86 3.74
C SER A 37 3.93 5.91 2.56
N CYS A 38 4.83 4.95 2.49
CA CYS A 38 4.76 3.82 1.57
C CYS A 38 5.38 2.61 2.25
N GLN A 39 4.66 1.49 2.27
CA GLN A 39 5.11 0.26 2.92
C GLN A 39 4.68 -0.96 2.11
N LEU A 40 5.52 -1.98 2.16
CA LEU A 40 5.19 -3.30 1.62
C LEU A 40 4.85 -4.22 2.79
N TYR A 41 3.71 -4.91 2.67
CA TYR A 41 3.24 -5.85 3.68
C TYR A 41 3.09 -7.25 3.09
N GLN A 42 3.26 -8.25 3.93
CA GLN A 42 3.00 -9.64 3.62
C GLN A 42 1.88 -10.12 4.54
N SER A 43 0.91 -10.87 3.98
CA SER A 43 -0.16 -11.43 4.79
C SER A 43 0.38 -12.51 5.71
N TRP A 44 -0.05 -12.50 6.97
CA TRP A 44 0.34 -13.54 7.92
C TRP A 44 -0.28 -14.91 7.55
N SER A 45 -1.56 -14.90 7.15
CA SER A 45 -2.30 -16.13 6.84
C SER A 45 -1.97 -16.69 5.46
N ASP A 46 -1.53 -15.83 4.52
CA ASP A 46 -1.14 -16.21 3.17
C ASP A 46 0.14 -15.49 2.78
N PRO A 47 1.31 -16.11 3.01
CA PRO A 47 2.59 -15.47 2.73
C PRO A 47 2.82 -15.12 1.26
N ASP A 48 2.05 -15.70 0.33
CA ASP A 48 2.13 -15.35 -1.09
C ASP A 48 1.26 -14.12 -1.44
N GLU A 49 0.50 -13.58 -0.49
CA GLU A 49 -0.21 -12.33 -0.66
C GLU A 49 0.68 -11.17 -0.21
N LEU A 50 1.00 -10.28 -1.15
CA LEU A 50 1.75 -9.05 -0.88
C LEU A 50 0.86 -7.83 -1.12
N ARG A 51 1.03 -6.82 -0.28
CA ARG A 51 0.30 -5.54 -0.38
C ARG A 51 1.29 -4.39 -0.34
N LEU A 52 1.22 -3.53 -1.35
CA LEU A 52 1.92 -2.25 -1.37
C LEU A 52 0.92 -1.17 -1.01
N GLU A 53 1.17 -0.44 0.07
CA GLU A 53 0.30 0.62 0.55
C GLU A 53 1.02 1.95 0.49
N SER A 54 0.36 2.95 -0.09
CA SER A 54 0.86 4.33 -0.12
C SER A 54 -0.20 5.28 0.40
N ARG A 55 0.24 6.33 1.08
CA ARG A 55 -0.64 7.36 1.66
C ARG A 55 -0.25 8.72 1.16
N TRP A 56 -1.25 9.54 0.81
CA TRP A 56 -1.06 10.79 0.10
C TRP A 56 -1.81 11.91 0.78
N LEU A 57 -1.17 13.07 0.88
CA LEU A 57 -1.77 14.25 1.50
C LEU A 57 -2.95 14.75 0.68
N GLU A 58 -2.76 14.94 -0.62
CA GLU A 58 -3.75 15.51 -1.54
C GLU A 58 -4.03 14.54 -2.70
N GLU A 59 -5.25 14.63 -3.25
CA GLU A 59 -5.62 13.85 -4.41
C GLU A 59 -4.71 14.14 -5.62
N SER A 60 -4.31 15.40 -5.80
CA SER A 60 -3.41 15.79 -6.88
C SER A 60 -2.04 15.11 -6.80
N ASP A 61 -1.55 14.87 -5.58
CA ASP A 61 -0.29 14.14 -5.37
C ASP A 61 -0.43 12.68 -5.77
N LEU A 62 -1.53 12.04 -5.38
CA LEU A 62 -1.85 10.67 -5.78
C LEU A 62 -1.95 10.56 -7.31
N ILE A 63 -2.70 11.44 -7.95
CA ILE A 63 -2.88 11.41 -9.41
C ILE A 63 -1.54 11.56 -10.13
N ARG A 64 -0.67 12.44 -9.64
CA ARG A 64 0.68 12.59 -10.19
C ARG A 64 1.47 11.28 -10.09
N TYR A 65 1.41 10.63 -8.94
CA TYR A 65 2.05 9.33 -8.73
C TYR A 65 1.49 8.26 -9.67
N LEU A 66 0.17 8.17 -9.81
CA LEU A 66 -0.47 7.17 -10.69
C LEU A 66 -0.08 7.36 -12.16
N LYS A 67 0.26 8.58 -12.56
CA LYS A 67 0.72 8.90 -13.92
C LYS A 67 2.23 8.73 -14.11
N SER A 68 2.97 8.45 -13.05
CA SER A 68 4.43 8.38 -13.09
C SER A 68 4.94 7.12 -13.78
N SER A 69 6.18 7.18 -14.26
CA SER A 69 6.87 6.01 -14.80
C SER A 69 7.12 4.94 -13.73
N SER A 70 7.31 5.36 -12.47
CA SER A 70 7.43 4.42 -11.35
C SER A 70 6.17 3.58 -11.18
N TYR A 71 5.00 4.20 -11.22
CA TYR A 71 3.75 3.46 -11.09
C TYR A 71 3.50 2.54 -12.27
N LYS A 72 3.94 2.94 -13.47
CA LYS A 72 3.88 2.07 -14.65
C LYS A 72 4.64 0.76 -14.41
N GLN A 73 5.81 0.83 -13.74
CA GLN A 73 6.56 -0.37 -13.37
C GLN A 73 5.80 -1.24 -12.37
N VAL A 74 5.12 -0.62 -11.41
CA VAL A 74 4.25 -1.34 -10.46
C VAL A 74 3.13 -2.07 -11.21
N LEU A 75 2.49 -1.41 -12.17
CA LEU A 75 1.45 -2.03 -13.00
C LEU A 75 1.96 -3.25 -13.75
N LEU A 76 3.19 -3.20 -14.28
CA LEU A 76 3.80 -4.35 -14.96
C LEU A 76 4.01 -5.52 -14.00
N LEU A 77 4.39 -5.26 -12.76
CA LEU A 77 4.51 -6.32 -11.75
C LEU A 77 3.16 -6.91 -11.37
N MET A 78 2.10 -6.09 -11.34
CA MET A 78 0.74 -6.55 -11.05
C MET A 78 0.25 -7.57 -12.07
N GLU A 79 0.69 -7.47 -13.32
CA GLU A 79 0.34 -8.44 -14.37
C GLU A 79 0.85 -9.85 -14.08
N LEU A 80 1.85 -9.98 -13.20
CA LEU A 80 2.42 -11.27 -12.81
C LEU A 80 1.65 -11.95 -11.68
N SER A 81 0.62 -11.30 -11.14
CA SER A 81 -0.22 -11.87 -10.08
C SER A 81 -0.89 -13.17 -10.57
N SER A 82 -0.91 -14.20 -9.72
CA SER A 82 -1.54 -15.49 -10.04
C SER A 82 -3.06 -15.42 -10.02
N THR A 83 -3.62 -14.41 -9.36
CA THR A 83 -5.05 -14.10 -9.38
C THR A 83 -5.20 -12.62 -9.77
N PRO A 84 -6.39 -12.16 -10.18
CA PRO A 84 -6.57 -10.75 -10.51
C PRO A 84 -6.09 -9.86 -9.36
N PRO A 85 -5.18 -8.90 -9.62
CA PRO A 85 -4.71 -7.97 -8.60
C PRO A 85 -5.85 -7.09 -8.12
N LYS A 86 -5.74 -6.62 -6.88
CA LYS A 86 -6.75 -5.76 -6.28
C LYS A 86 -6.13 -4.40 -5.96
N VAL A 87 -6.75 -3.34 -6.44
CA VAL A 87 -6.35 -1.97 -6.11
C VAL A 87 -7.56 -1.26 -5.52
N GLU A 88 -7.37 -0.68 -4.33
CA GLU A 88 -8.41 0.08 -3.65
C GLU A 88 -7.86 1.43 -3.21
N PHE A 89 -8.72 2.45 -3.27
CA PHE A 89 -8.41 3.78 -2.81
C PHE A 89 -9.40 4.17 -1.72
N PHE A 90 -8.88 4.70 -0.60
CA PHE A 90 -9.69 5.15 0.53
C PHE A 90 -9.44 6.63 0.75
N VAL A 91 -10.50 7.43 0.70
CA VAL A 91 -10.43 8.84 1.08
C VAL A 91 -10.70 8.91 2.57
N VAL A 92 -9.71 9.37 3.33
CA VAL A 92 -9.79 9.46 4.79
C VAL A 92 -10.11 10.90 5.16
N VAL A 93 -11.30 11.10 5.72
CA VAL A 93 -11.77 12.42 6.17
C VAL A 93 -11.48 12.64 7.66
N GLU A 94 -11.31 11.57 8.41
CA GLU A 94 -11.08 11.62 9.86
C GLU A 94 -10.27 10.40 10.29
N ALA A 95 -9.28 10.63 11.15
CA ALA A 95 -8.45 9.57 11.72
C ALA A 95 -8.37 9.76 13.24
N HIS A 96 -8.40 8.64 13.95
CA HIS A 96 -8.33 8.63 15.42
C HIS A 96 -7.20 7.72 15.87
N GLY A 97 -6.64 8.04 17.03
CA GLY A 97 -5.61 7.23 17.67
C GLY A 97 -6.16 6.50 18.91
N LEU A 98 -5.27 6.28 19.87
CA LEU A 98 -5.60 5.58 21.11
C LEU A 98 -6.73 6.26 21.88
N GLU A 99 -6.91 7.55 21.74
CA GLU A 99 -7.96 8.32 22.39
C GLU A 99 -9.37 7.77 22.09
N LEU A 100 -9.58 7.19 20.91
CA LEU A 100 -10.86 6.56 20.59
C LEU A 100 -11.10 5.31 21.44
N VAL A 101 -10.04 4.53 21.66
CA VAL A 101 -10.12 3.35 22.55
C VAL A 101 -10.43 3.80 23.97
N GLU A 102 -9.76 4.84 24.45
CA GLU A 102 -9.96 5.39 25.79
C GLU A 102 -11.37 5.94 25.95
N ALA A 103 -11.91 6.60 24.93
CA ALA A 103 -13.28 7.10 24.93
C ALA A 103 -14.32 5.97 24.97
N ALA A 104 -14.05 4.87 24.22
CA ALA A 104 -14.92 3.69 24.22
C ALA A 104 -14.82 2.87 25.51
N ARG A 105 -13.67 2.94 26.20
CA ARG A 105 -13.38 2.22 27.44
C ARG A 105 -12.92 3.19 28.50
N PRO A 106 -13.82 3.98 29.08
CA PRO A 106 -13.43 5.05 30.02
C PRO A 106 -12.72 4.53 31.28
N GLN A 107 -12.79 3.23 31.55
CA GLN A 107 -12.03 2.57 32.63
C GLN A 107 -11.16 1.49 32.00
N LEU A 108 -9.96 1.87 31.57
CA LEU A 108 -8.95 0.95 31.05
C LEU A 108 -8.26 0.25 32.21
N GLU A 109 -8.70 -0.95 32.49
CA GLU A 109 -8.14 -1.79 33.52
C GLU A 109 -7.66 -3.13 33.00
#